data_fff0bc09b1d4de794bc1963dc35f310a
#
_entry.id   fff0bc09b1d4de794bc1963dc35f310a
#
_cell.length_a   1.000
_cell.length_b   1.000
_cell.length_c   1.000
_cell.angle_alpha   90.00
_cell.angle_beta   90.00
_cell.angle_gamma   90.00
#
_symmetry.space_group_name_H-M   'P 1'
#
loop_
_entity.id
_entity.type
_entity.pdbx_description
1 polymer ?
#
loop_
_entity_poly.entity_id
_entity_poly.type
_entity_poly.pdbx_seq_one_letter_code
_entity_poly.pdbx_strand_id
1 'polypeptide(L)'
;MGDALSTYPECRANVQSASPNYVNSGYHQTIACIAVSKACHETILTKGVSAKLAAEQGLCTKDVEDVIEANTLLSGLGVQNGSCAGAHSIAEGITVLEPAPSCCTAKWW
;
A
#
# COMPACT_ATOMS: atom_id res chain seq x y z
N MET A 1 3.86 -4.74 -5.05
CA MET A 1 4.26 -3.31 -5.23
C MET A 1 3.07 -2.36 -5.42
N GLY A 2 2.07 -2.69 -6.23
CA GLY A 2 0.91 -1.81 -6.43
C GLY A 2 0.14 -1.50 -5.14
N ASP A 3 -0.11 -2.49 -4.32
CA ASP A 3 -0.76 -2.34 -3.02
C ASP A 3 0.04 -1.44 -2.07
N ALA A 4 1.35 -1.67 -1.97
CA ALA A 4 2.24 -0.82 -1.19
C ALA A 4 2.28 0.63 -1.70
N LEU A 5 2.10 0.84 -3.00
CA LEU A 5 2.01 2.18 -3.59
C LEU A 5 0.73 2.91 -3.20
N SER A 6 -0.39 2.20 -3.03
CA SER A 6 -1.68 2.78 -2.64
C SER A 6 -1.76 3.16 -1.16
N THR A 7 -0.92 2.57 -0.30
CA THR A 7 -0.98 2.74 1.16
C THR A 7 -0.96 4.21 1.60
N TYR A 8 -0.06 5.03 1.05
CA TYR A 8 0.05 6.45 1.44
C TYR A 8 -1.10 7.32 0.93
N PRO A 9 -1.50 7.27 -0.37
CA PRO A 9 -2.67 7.99 -0.85
C PRO A 9 -3.94 7.69 -0.04
N GLU A 10 -4.18 6.45 0.33
CA GLU A 10 -5.35 6.06 1.10
C GLU A 10 -5.26 6.54 2.56
N CYS A 11 -4.12 6.37 3.22
CA CYS A 11 -3.89 6.91 4.55
C CYS A 11 -4.10 8.44 4.57
N ARG A 12 -3.57 9.14 3.59
CA ARG A 12 -3.74 10.59 3.46
C ARG A 12 -5.21 10.97 3.25
N ALA A 13 -5.95 10.24 2.42
CA ALA A 13 -7.36 10.50 2.18
C ALA A 13 -8.18 10.32 3.48
N ASN A 14 -7.91 9.29 4.26
CA ASN A 14 -8.56 9.05 5.54
C ASN A 14 -8.27 10.16 6.56
N VAL A 15 -7.04 10.66 6.60
CA VAL A 15 -6.70 11.81 7.46
C VAL A 15 -7.44 13.07 7.04
N GLN A 16 -7.49 13.36 5.73
CA GLN A 16 -8.16 14.54 5.20
C GLN A 16 -9.67 14.53 5.42
N SER A 17 -10.29 13.36 5.32
CA SER A 17 -11.72 13.18 5.56
C SER A 17 -12.10 12.99 7.03
N ALA A 18 -11.10 12.93 7.92
CA ALA A 18 -11.28 12.58 9.33
C ALA A 18 -12.05 11.25 9.54
N SER A 19 -11.90 10.32 8.59
CA SER A 19 -12.56 9.03 8.65
C SER A 19 -11.97 8.17 9.77
N PRO A 20 -12.79 7.42 10.52
CA PRO A 20 -12.28 6.48 11.50
C PRO A 20 -11.50 5.36 10.81
N ASN A 21 -10.60 4.74 11.56
CA ASN A 21 -9.84 3.60 11.05
C ASN A 21 -10.79 2.40 10.84
N TYR A 22 -10.88 1.92 9.61
CA TYR A 22 -11.73 0.78 9.26
C TYR A 22 -11.20 -0.54 9.82
N VAL A 23 -9.88 -0.71 9.86
CA VAL A 23 -9.23 -1.94 10.34
C VAL A 23 -9.28 -2.02 11.87
N ASN A 24 -9.07 -0.89 12.55
CA ASN A 24 -9.11 -0.76 14.00
C ASN A 24 -10.20 0.24 14.38
N SER A 25 -11.45 -0.22 14.44
CA SER A 25 -12.59 0.64 14.74
C SER A 25 -12.42 1.38 16.08
N GLY A 26 -12.77 2.67 16.09
CA GLY A 26 -12.65 3.54 17.26
C GLY A 26 -11.32 4.30 17.37
N TYR A 27 -10.39 4.09 16.46
CA TYR A 27 -9.12 4.82 16.41
C TYR A 27 -9.04 5.72 15.18
N HIS A 28 -8.19 6.73 15.24
CA HIS A 28 -7.84 7.61 14.13
C HIS A 28 -6.38 7.41 13.72
N GLN A 29 -6.06 7.87 12.52
CA GLN A 29 -4.71 7.79 11.97
C GLN A 29 -3.72 8.62 12.81
N THR A 30 -2.54 8.07 13.00
CA THR A 30 -1.46 8.70 13.78
C THR A 30 -0.44 9.38 12.86
N ILE A 31 0.37 10.28 13.43
CA ILE A 31 1.51 10.88 12.72
C ILE A 31 2.50 9.81 12.25
N ALA A 32 2.74 8.80 13.08
CA ALA A 32 3.61 7.68 12.74
C ALA A 32 3.10 6.89 11.53
N CYS A 33 1.79 6.65 11.45
CA CYS A 33 1.15 5.99 10.33
C CYS A 33 1.40 6.73 9.01
N ILE A 34 1.21 8.05 9.01
CA ILE A 34 1.43 8.88 7.82
C ILE A 34 2.91 8.82 7.40
N ALA A 35 3.84 8.91 8.36
CA ALA A 35 5.27 8.84 8.10
C ALA A 35 5.69 7.49 7.51
N VAL A 36 5.20 6.38 8.07
CA VAL A 36 5.49 5.02 7.59
C VAL A 36 4.89 4.79 6.19
N SER A 37 3.64 5.17 5.98
CA SER A 37 2.97 5.05 4.67
C SER A 37 3.68 5.88 3.60
N LYS A 38 4.13 7.09 3.95
CA LYS A 38 4.89 7.95 3.05
C LYS A 38 6.25 7.33 2.70
N ALA A 39 6.97 6.82 3.67
CA ALA A 39 8.25 6.13 3.45
C ALA A 39 8.06 4.91 2.52
N CYS A 40 7.00 4.12 2.70
CA CYS A 40 6.63 3.03 1.82
C CYS A 40 6.47 3.51 0.37
N HIS A 41 5.63 4.50 0.17
CA HIS A 41 5.31 5.07 -1.14
C HIS A 41 6.56 5.62 -1.86
N GLU A 42 7.36 6.42 -1.17
CA GLU A 42 8.60 7.00 -1.72
C GLU A 42 9.62 5.93 -2.09
N THR A 43 9.75 4.89 -1.27
CA THR A 43 10.65 3.75 -1.56
C THR A 43 10.22 3.04 -2.85
N ILE A 44 8.94 2.75 -3.01
CA ILE A 44 8.44 2.09 -4.23
C ILE A 44 8.62 2.98 -5.46
N LEU A 45 8.33 4.28 -5.37
CA LEU A 45 8.51 5.21 -6.49
C LEU A 45 9.96 5.35 -6.93
N THR A 46 10.89 5.43 -5.98
CA THR A 46 12.30 5.70 -6.29
C THR A 46 13.09 4.44 -6.65
N LYS A 47 12.77 3.30 -6.04
CA LYS A 47 13.56 2.06 -6.14
C LYS A 47 12.84 0.91 -6.85
N GLY A 48 11.52 1.01 -7.06
CA GLY A 48 10.72 -0.10 -7.58
C GLY A 48 11.17 -0.61 -8.94
N VAL A 49 11.55 0.28 -9.86
CA VAL A 49 12.02 -0.12 -11.20
C VAL A 49 13.38 -0.80 -11.12
N SER A 50 14.32 -0.21 -10.39
CA SER A 50 15.67 -0.80 -10.18
C SER A 50 15.58 -2.17 -9.50
N ALA A 51 14.78 -2.28 -8.44
CA ALA A 51 14.55 -3.52 -7.73
C ALA A 51 13.96 -4.61 -8.65
N LYS A 52 12.96 -4.24 -9.46
CA LYS A 52 12.35 -5.17 -10.42
C LYS A 52 13.37 -5.73 -11.40
N LEU A 53 14.15 -4.85 -12.04
CA LEU A 53 15.16 -5.26 -13.02
C LEU A 53 16.25 -6.15 -12.39
N ALA A 54 16.69 -5.83 -11.16
CA ALA A 54 17.65 -6.64 -10.43
C ALA A 54 17.07 -8.03 -10.08
N ALA A 55 15.83 -8.07 -9.60
CA ALA A 55 15.16 -9.32 -9.25
C ALA A 55 14.94 -10.24 -10.47
N GLU A 56 14.62 -9.68 -11.65
CA GLU A 56 14.48 -10.43 -12.89
C GLU A 56 15.81 -11.08 -13.33
N GLN A 57 16.93 -10.52 -12.90
CA GLN A 57 18.27 -11.06 -13.13
C GLN A 57 18.77 -11.96 -12.00
N GLY A 58 17.95 -12.21 -10.98
CA GLY A 58 18.32 -13.01 -9.81
C GLY A 58 19.32 -12.30 -8.88
N LEU A 59 19.45 -10.97 -8.96
CA LEU A 59 20.34 -10.17 -8.13
C LEU A 59 19.62 -9.64 -6.90
N CYS A 60 20.24 -9.82 -5.72
CA CYS A 60 19.78 -9.23 -4.46
C CYS A 60 20.58 -7.93 -4.22
N THR A 61 20.01 -6.80 -4.62
CA THR A 61 20.61 -5.47 -4.42
C THR A 61 19.96 -4.78 -3.22
N LYS A 62 20.56 -3.70 -2.75
CA LYS A 62 19.97 -2.88 -1.67
C LYS A 62 18.58 -2.35 -2.04
N ASP A 63 18.34 -2.02 -3.30
CA ASP A 63 17.01 -1.59 -3.76
C ASP A 63 15.98 -2.73 -3.68
N VAL A 64 16.38 -3.98 -3.93
CA VAL A 64 15.52 -5.15 -3.75
C VAL A 64 15.16 -5.33 -2.28
N GLU A 65 16.13 -5.25 -1.37
CA GLU A 65 15.89 -5.34 0.07
C GLU A 65 14.95 -4.24 0.57
N ASP A 66 15.20 -2.99 0.16
CA ASP A 66 14.36 -1.85 0.55
C ASP A 66 12.91 -1.99 0.03
N VAL A 67 12.74 -2.50 -1.19
CA VAL A 67 11.40 -2.75 -1.75
C VAL A 67 10.71 -3.91 -1.04
N ILE A 68 11.43 -4.95 -0.63
CA ILE A 68 10.88 -6.03 0.19
C ILE A 68 10.40 -5.47 1.54
N GLU A 69 11.21 -4.68 2.21
CA GLU A 69 10.83 -4.02 3.47
C GLU A 69 9.58 -3.15 3.28
N ALA A 70 9.56 -2.32 2.23
CA ALA A 70 8.41 -1.48 1.91
C ALA A 70 7.13 -2.30 1.69
N ASN A 71 7.20 -3.39 0.92
CA ASN A 71 6.04 -4.23 0.62
C ASN A 71 5.53 -5.04 1.81
N THR A 72 6.41 -5.49 2.69
CA THR A 72 6.07 -6.41 3.78
C THR A 72 5.79 -5.67 5.09
N LEU A 73 6.71 -4.81 5.52
CA LEU A 73 6.62 -4.14 6.80
C LEU A 73 5.91 -2.80 6.71
N LEU A 74 6.39 -1.89 5.84
CA LEU A 74 5.88 -0.51 5.81
C LEU A 74 4.45 -0.46 5.28
N SER A 75 4.13 -1.24 4.24
CA SER A 75 2.77 -1.33 3.71
C SER A 75 1.81 -1.92 4.76
N GLY A 76 2.21 -3.02 5.42
CA GLY A 76 1.38 -3.65 6.45
C GLY A 76 1.07 -2.72 7.63
N LEU A 77 2.09 -2.07 8.17
CA LEU A 77 1.93 -1.08 9.26
C LEU A 77 1.11 0.14 8.80
N GLY A 78 1.33 0.57 7.56
CA GLY A 78 0.61 1.69 6.96
C GLY A 78 -0.88 1.41 6.82
N VAL A 79 -1.27 0.25 6.31
CA VAL A 79 -2.68 -0.16 6.18
C VAL A 79 -3.32 -0.37 7.54
N GLN A 80 -2.66 -1.07 8.46
CA GLN A 80 -3.20 -1.35 9.79
C GLN A 80 -3.54 -0.07 10.57
N ASN A 81 -2.70 0.96 10.48
CA ASN A 81 -2.86 2.19 11.21
C ASN A 81 -3.48 3.32 10.38
N GLY A 82 -3.33 3.30 9.06
CA GLY A 82 -3.84 4.29 8.11
C GLY A 82 -5.22 3.98 7.57
N SER A 83 -5.62 2.72 7.66
CA SER A 83 -6.84 2.19 7.08
C SER A 83 -6.85 2.19 5.54
N CYS A 84 -7.84 1.52 4.98
CA CYS A 84 -8.14 1.52 3.55
C CYS A 84 -9.07 2.69 3.18
N ALA A 85 -9.09 3.06 1.91
CA ALA A 85 -9.96 4.10 1.38
C ALA A 85 -10.48 3.70 -0.03
N GLY A 86 -10.52 4.64 -0.97
CA GLY A 86 -11.15 4.47 -2.26
C GLY A 86 -10.65 3.28 -3.09
N ALA A 87 -9.34 3.02 -3.10
CA ALA A 87 -8.77 1.94 -3.89
C ALA A 87 -9.32 0.57 -3.44
N HIS A 88 -9.26 0.31 -2.15
CA HIS A 88 -9.77 -0.94 -1.56
C HIS A 88 -11.29 -1.04 -1.67
N SER A 89 -12.03 0.05 -1.40
CA SER A 89 -13.49 0.06 -1.49
C SER A 89 -13.99 -0.23 -2.92
N ILE A 90 -13.33 0.31 -3.94
CA ILE A 90 -13.66 0.04 -5.34
C ILE A 90 -13.34 -1.43 -5.68
N ALA A 91 -12.19 -1.92 -5.27
CA ALA A 91 -11.79 -3.31 -5.52
C ALA A 91 -12.75 -4.31 -4.85
N GLU A 92 -13.16 -4.06 -3.60
CA GLU A 92 -14.16 -4.88 -2.92
C GLU A 92 -15.50 -4.85 -3.66
N GLY A 93 -15.93 -3.67 -4.14
CA GLY A 93 -17.15 -3.55 -4.95
C GLY A 93 -17.11 -4.33 -6.27
N ILE A 94 -15.96 -4.37 -6.92
CA ILE A 94 -15.76 -5.10 -8.18
C ILE A 94 -15.81 -6.63 -7.97
N THR A 95 -15.42 -7.13 -6.80
CA THR A 95 -15.46 -8.58 -6.51
C THR A 95 -16.87 -9.18 -6.52
N VAL A 96 -17.91 -8.35 -6.42
CA VAL A 96 -19.31 -8.79 -6.54
C VAL A 96 -19.71 -9.06 -7.99
N LEU A 97 -18.94 -8.54 -8.95
CA LEU A 97 -19.20 -8.74 -10.37
C LEU A 97 -18.51 -10.03 -10.85
N GLU A 98 -19.29 -11.04 -11.22
CA GLU A 98 -18.77 -12.27 -11.84
C GLU A 98 -18.52 -12.08 -13.35
N PRO A 99 -17.43 -12.63 -13.90
CA PRO A 99 -16.30 -13.25 -13.22
C PRO A 99 -15.16 -12.24 -12.97
N ALA A 100 -15.11 -11.65 -11.80
CA ALA A 100 -13.93 -10.89 -11.45
C ALA A 100 -12.76 -11.88 -11.31
N PRO A 101 -11.68 -11.75 -12.11
CA PRO A 101 -10.51 -12.59 -11.92
C PRO A 101 -9.95 -12.37 -10.50
N SER A 102 -9.49 -13.44 -9.88
CA SER A 102 -8.79 -13.39 -8.58
C SER A 102 -7.58 -12.47 -8.70
N CYS A 103 -7.78 -11.19 -8.49
CA CYS A 103 -6.77 -10.18 -8.70
C CYS A 103 -6.51 -9.41 -7.41
N CYS A 104 -5.24 -9.25 -7.12
CA CYS A 104 -4.79 -8.32 -6.09
C CYS A 104 -5.42 -6.94 -6.30
N THR A 105 -5.95 -6.36 -5.25
CA THR A 105 -6.63 -5.05 -5.19
C THR A 105 -5.91 -3.97 -6.01
N ALA A 106 -4.60 -3.97 -5.97
CA ALA A 106 -3.75 -2.97 -6.62
C ALA A 106 -3.55 -3.16 -8.13
N LYS A 107 -4.11 -4.20 -8.75
CA LYS A 107 -3.96 -4.42 -10.20
C LYS A 107 -4.86 -3.53 -11.05
N TRP A 108 -5.77 -2.81 -10.42
CA TRP A 108 -6.75 -1.95 -11.08
C TRP A 108 -6.33 -0.47 -11.16
N TRP A 109 -5.11 -0.14 -10.70
CA TRP A 109 -4.56 1.24 -10.67
C TRP A 109 -3.28 1.37 -11.48
#